data_3781dea71f1915b13aa3e5e760ab5799
#
_entry.id   3781dea71f1915b13aa3e5e760ab5799
#
_cell.length_a   1.000
_cell.length_b   1.000
_cell.length_c   1.000
_cell.angle_alpha   90.00
_cell.angle_beta   90.00
_cell.angle_gamma   90.00
#
_symmetry.space_group_name_H-M   'P 1'
#
loop_
_entity.id
_entity.type
_entity.pdbx_description
1 polymer ?
#
loop_
_entity_poly.entity_id
_entity_poly.type
_entity_poly.pdbx_seq_one_letter_code
_entity_poly.pdbx_strand_id
1 'polypeptide(L)'
;MGGNLTAENIKTVAEVAEKYGHGYVHMTSRQGIEIPFIKVEDINEVKEELAKGGVGTGVCGPRVRTITACQGAAICPSGCIDTYTLAKELDARYFGRELPHKFKFGVTGCQNNCLKAEENDVGIKGGMTVECNHDNCIQCGVCVKACREGALRMEDGKIVIDREKCNNCARCVKSCPTDAWGGEPGYIVSFGGLFGNKIYKGEQIVPIIRDKETLFRVTDAAISFFEKHANAGERFRLTLERVGKEEFKKEVQAAYEGR
;
A
#
# COMPACT_ATOMS: atom_id res chain seq x y z
N MET A 1 13.07 1.29 1.85
CA MET A 1 11.65 1.49 1.50
C MET A 1 11.05 0.17 1.03
N GLY A 2 9.84 -0.16 1.49
CA GLY A 2 9.19 -1.42 1.13
C GLY A 2 9.99 -2.67 1.46
N GLY A 3 10.85 -2.65 2.46
CA GLY A 3 11.72 -3.77 2.84
C GLY A 3 12.81 -4.13 1.83
N ASN A 4 12.99 -3.36 0.77
CA ASN A 4 14.01 -3.62 -0.24
C ASN A 4 15.34 -2.98 0.18
N LEU A 5 16.35 -3.83 0.37
CA LEU A 5 17.73 -3.48 0.65
C LEU A 5 18.65 -4.19 -0.33
N THR A 6 19.70 -3.52 -0.75
CA THR A 6 20.77 -4.17 -1.51
C THR A 6 21.66 -5.01 -0.59
N ALA A 7 22.44 -5.91 -1.14
CA ALA A 7 23.43 -6.65 -0.36
C ALA A 7 24.41 -5.72 0.34
N GLU A 8 24.78 -4.59 -0.29
CA GLU A 8 25.65 -3.58 0.30
C GLU A 8 25.00 -2.86 1.48
N ASN A 9 23.72 -2.47 1.36
CA ASN A 9 23.00 -1.90 2.51
C ASN A 9 22.99 -2.85 3.71
N ILE A 10 22.79 -4.16 3.47
CA ILE A 10 22.77 -5.17 4.55
C ILE A 10 24.13 -5.30 5.20
N LYS A 11 25.23 -5.27 4.43
CA LYS A 11 26.60 -5.27 4.98
C LYS A 11 26.85 -4.07 5.87
N THR A 12 26.53 -2.87 5.39
CA THR A 12 26.65 -1.64 6.19
C THR A 12 25.86 -1.74 7.49
N VAL A 13 24.63 -2.24 7.45
CA VAL A 13 23.83 -2.43 8.68
C VAL A 13 24.49 -3.43 9.62
N ALA A 14 25.06 -4.52 9.11
CA ALA A 14 25.77 -5.52 9.93
C ALA A 14 27.01 -4.93 10.58
N GLU A 15 27.85 -4.21 9.83
CA GLU A 15 29.06 -3.55 10.35
C GLU A 15 28.74 -2.52 11.44
N VAL A 16 27.70 -1.69 11.24
CA VAL A 16 27.23 -0.75 12.24
C VAL A 16 26.68 -1.47 13.48
N ALA A 17 25.95 -2.57 13.30
CA ALA A 17 25.44 -3.38 14.40
C ALA A 17 26.57 -4.02 15.22
N GLU A 18 27.61 -4.52 14.58
CA GLU A 18 28.80 -5.06 15.24
C GLU A 18 29.54 -3.99 16.04
N LYS A 19 29.72 -2.81 15.45
CA LYS A 19 30.49 -1.72 16.07
C LYS A 19 29.76 -1.05 17.23
N TYR A 20 28.44 -0.83 17.10
CA TYR A 20 27.67 0.01 18.04
C TYR A 20 26.53 -0.72 18.74
N GLY A 21 26.06 -1.84 18.20
CA GLY A 21 24.80 -2.52 18.60
C GLY A 21 25.00 -3.92 19.17
N HIS A 22 26.17 -4.26 19.70
CA HIS A 22 26.50 -5.59 20.25
C HIS A 22 26.29 -6.73 19.24
N GLY A 23 26.38 -6.47 17.94
CA GLY A 23 26.20 -7.45 16.85
C GLY A 23 24.75 -7.89 16.62
N TYR A 24 23.75 -7.16 17.11
CA TYR A 24 22.34 -7.50 16.95
C TYR A 24 21.63 -6.57 15.96
N VAL A 25 20.72 -7.18 15.21
CA VAL A 25 19.68 -6.46 14.44
C VAL A 25 18.33 -7.09 14.75
N HIS A 26 17.27 -6.28 14.78
CA HIS A 26 15.88 -6.70 14.90
C HIS A 26 15.08 -6.30 13.67
N MET A 27 14.44 -7.29 13.03
CA MET A 27 13.56 -7.05 11.88
C MET A 27 12.17 -6.66 12.38
N THR A 28 11.73 -5.45 12.07
CA THR A 28 10.44 -4.95 12.54
C THR A 28 9.27 -5.44 11.67
N SER A 29 8.06 -5.45 12.23
CA SER A 29 6.83 -5.78 11.49
C SER A 29 6.51 -4.79 10.35
N ARG A 30 7.15 -3.63 10.33
CA ARG A 30 7.02 -2.62 9.26
C ARG A 30 8.20 -2.61 8.30
N GLN A 31 8.87 -3.74 8.12
CA GLN A 31 9.95 -3.92 7.17
C GLN A 31 11.16 -2.98 7.44
N GLY A 32 11.32 -2.55 8.66
CA GLY A 32 12.51 -1.82 9.09
C GLY A 32 13.51 -2.74 9.80
N ILE A 33 14.72 -2.24 9.99
CA ILE A 33 15.75 -2.84 10.81
C ILE A 33 15.99 -1.91 11.99
N GLU A 34 15.99 -2.46 13.19
CA GLU A 34 16.43 -1.78 14.41
C GLU A 34 17.79 -2.32 14.83
N ILE A 35 18.69 -1.45 15.18
CA ILE A 35 19.98 -1.81 15.80
C ILE A 35 19.86 -1.42 17.28
N PRO A 36 19.68 -2.40 18.19
CA PRO A 36 19.54 -2.10 19.61
C PRO A 36 20.89 -1.76 20.25
N PHE A 37 20.85 -1.25 21.49
CA PHE A 37 22.00 -0.98 22.35
C PHE A 37 22.92 0.16 21.90
N ILE A 38 22.59 0.92 20.85
CA ILE A 38 23.34 2.10 20.46
C ILE A 38 23.29 3.13 21.59
N LYS A 39 24.43 3.63 22.00
CA LYS A 39 24.51 4.72 22.99
C LYS A 39 24.02 6.02 22.38
N VAL A 40 23.45 6.89 23.22
CA VAL A 40 22.89 8.17 22.77
C VAL A 40 23.98 9.06 22.15
N GLU A 41 25.19 9.04 22.70
CA GLU A 41 26.35 9.78 22.19
C GLU A 41 26.77 9.36 20.78
N ASP A 42 26.58 8.09 20.40
CA ASP A 42 27.00 7.53 19.10
C ASP A 42 25.97 7.73 17.99
N ILE A 43 24.77 8.21 18.29
CA ILE A 43 23.65 8.28 17.32
C ILE A 43 24.01 9.04 16.04
N ASN A 44 24.75 10.15 16.14
CA ASN A 44 25.10 10.97 14.97
C ASN A 44 26.12 10.24 14.08
N GLU A 45 27.15 9.63 14.69
CA GLU A 45 28.16 8.85 13.97
C GLU A 45 27.53 7.63 13.27
N VAL A 46 26.64 6.90 13.97
CA VAL A 46 25.87 5.80 13.40
C VAL A 46 25.04 6.23 12.18
N LYS A 47 24.37 7.38 12.26
CA LYS A 47 23.61 7.93 11.11
C LYS A 47 24.50 8.23 9.91
N GLU A 48 25.69 8.80 10.17
CA GLU A 48 26.65 9.11 9.11
C GLU A 48 27.20 7.84 8.45
N GLU A 49 27.54 6.81 9.24
CA GLU A 49 28.03 5.54 8.72
C GLU A 49 26.95 4.82 7.89
N LEU A 50 25.72 4.76 8.38
CA LEU A 50 24.58 4.21 7.64
C LEU A 50 24.36 4.98 6.31
N ALA A 51 24.42 6.31 6.34
CA ALA A 51 24.23 7.13 5.16
C ALA A 51 25.32 6.91 4.09
N LYS A 52 26.58 6.70 4.49
CA LYS A 52 27.68 6.35 3.58
C LYS A 52 27.42 5.04 2.83
N GLY A 53 26.76 4.07 3.47
CA GLY A 53 26.32 2.82 2.86
C GLY A 53 24.95 2.91 2.17
N GLY A 54 24.40 4.10 1.98
CA GLY A 54 23.11 4.32 1.31
C GLY A 54 21.90 3.88 2.15
N VAL A 55 22.06 3.77 3.47
CA VAL A 55 20.99 3.37 4.39
C VAL A 55 20.41 4.60 5.09
N GLY A 56 19.16 4.92 4.82
CA GLY A 56 18.43 5.99 5.49
C GLY A 56 17.85 5.53 6.84
N THR A 57 17.87 6.41 7.82
CA THR A 57 17.22 6.17 9.13
C THR A 57 15.72 6.46 9.07
N GLY A 58 14.92 5.65 9.78
CA GLY A 58 13.49 5.86 9.94
C GLY A 58 13.16 7.06 10.84
N VAL A 59 11.90 7.46 10.85
CA VAL A 59 11.38 8.52 11.73
C VAL A 59 10.38 7.99 12.74
N CYS A 60 10.37 8.61 13.92
CA CYS A 60 9.40 8.39 14.99
C CYS A 60 8.53 9.64 15.20
N GLY A 61 7.56 9.55 16.13
CA GLY A 61 6.74 10.69 16.52
C GLY A 61 5.58 10.99 15.56
N PRO A 62 5.08 12.22 15.57
CA PRO A 62 3.92 12.68 14.80
C PRO A 62 4.29 13.01 13.36
N ARG A 63 4.65 11.99 12.59
CA ARG A 63 5.15 12.12 11.22
C ARG A 63 4.64 10.99 10.33
N VAL A 64 4.71 11.20 9.02
CA VAL A 64 4.54 10.14 8.04
C VAL A 64 5.68 9.13 8.20
N ARG A 65 5.33 7.87 8.39
CA ARG A 65 6.26 6.75 8.58
C ARG A 65 6.75 6.22 7.24
N THR A 66 7.88 5.50 7.27
CA THR A 66 8.40 4.76 6.11
C THR A 66 7.29 3.92 5.47
N ILE A 67 7.19 3.97 4.15
CA ILE A 67 6.18 3.24 3.39
C ILE A 67 6.51 1.74 3.40
N THR A 68 5.52 0.91 3.73
CA THR A 68 5.64 -0.55 3.62
C THR A 68 5.05 -1.03 2.30
N ALA A 69 5.72 -1.97 1.64
CA ALA A 69 5.27 -2.52 0.37
C ALA A 69 5.60 -4.01 0.22
N CYS A 70 4.73 -4.78 -0.42
CA CYS A 70 5.06 -6.15 -0.82
C CYS A 70 5.90 -6.15 -2.11
N GLN A 71 6.31 -7.33 -2.58
CA GLN A 71 7.14 -7.48 -3.80
C GLN A 71 6.46 -7.02 -5.10
N GLY A 72 5.12 -6.97 -5.13
CA GLY A 72 4.37 -6.47 -6.28
C GLY A 72 4.54 -7.26 -7.57
N ALA A 73 4.11 -6.65 -8.68
CA ALA A 73 4.09 -7.29 -10.00
C ALA A 73 5.50 -7.59 -10.56
N ALA A 74 6.53 -6.93 -10.07
CA ALA A 74 7.91 -7.18 -10.52
C ALA A 74 8.40 -8.60 -10.18
N ILE A 75 7.86 -9.21 -9.11
CA ILE A 75 8.32 -10.52 -8.61
C ILE A 75 7.13 -11.49 -8.40
N CYS A 76 6.02 -11.00 -7.85
CA CYS A 76 4.89 -11.83 -7.47
C CYS A 76 3.92 -12.04 -8.64
N PRO A 77 3.62 -13.29 -9.04
CA PRO A 77 2.70 -13.57 -10.15
C PRO A 77 1.26 -13.10 -9.87
N SER A 78 0.89 -12.90 -8.59
CA SER A 78 -0.40 -12.32 -8.22
C SER A 78 -0.43 -10.79 -8.31
N GLY A 79 0.72 -10.12 -8.44
CA GLY A 79 0.80 -8.65 -8.48
C GLY A 79 0.09 -8.05 -9.70
N CYS A 80 -0.62 -6.95 -9.50
CA CYS A 80 -1.23 -6.15 -10.56
C CYS A 80 -0.49 -4.82 -10.77
N ILE A 81 0.25 -4.34 -9.75
CA ILE A 81 1.00 -3.08 -9.79
C ILE A 81 2.44 -3.27 -9.31
N ASP A 82 3.34 -2.42 -9.77
CA ASP A 82 4.69 -2.28 -9.24
C ASP A 82 4.64 -1.51 -7.91
N THR A 83 4.74 -2.26 -6.83
CA THR A 83 4.66 -1.71 -5.47
C THR A 83 5.97 -1.05 -5.02
N TYR A 84 7.10 -1.49 -5.56
CA TYR A 84 8.40 -0.95 -5.16
C TYR A 84 8.62 0.47 -5.69
N THR A 85 8.37 0.68 -6.97
CA THR A 85 8.42 2.01 -7.57
C THR A 85 7.42 2.95 -6.91
N LEU A 86 6.19 2.49 -6.69
CA LEU A 86 5.17 3.28 -6.01
C LEU A 86 5.56 3.64 -4.57
N ALA A 87 6.13 2.69 -3.81
CA ALA A 87 6.58 2.96 -2.45
C ALA A 87 7.71 4.00 -2.41
N LYS A 88 8.63 3.99 -3.37
CA LYS A 88 9.67 5.01 -3.50
C LYS A 88 9.10 6.39 -3.77
N GLU A 89 8.15 6.49 -4.68
CA GLU A 89 7.51 7.75 -5.04
C GLU A 89 6.71 8.33 -3.86
N LEU A 90 5.96 7.48 -3.15
CA LEU A 90 5.23 7.87 -1.94
C LEU A 90 6.18 8.31 -0.82
N ASP A 91 7.28 7.59 -0.64
CA ASP A 91 8.28 7.91 0.38
C ASP A 91 8.98 9.24 0.05
N ALA A 92 9.41 9.43 -1.19
CA ALA A 92 10.00 10.69 -1.65
C ALA A 92 9.07 11.91 -1.45
N ARG A 93 7.75 11.70 -1.56
CA ARG A 93 6.75 12.76 -1.43
C ARG A 93 6.37 13.05 0.02
N TYR A 94 6.26 12.03 0.87
CA TYR A 94 5.59 12.16 2.16
C TYR A 94 6.46 11.79 3.37
N PHE A 95 7.52 11.01 3.21
CA PHE A 95 8.31 10.53 4.35
C PHE A 95 8.80 11.66 5.25
N GLY A 96 8.59 11.49 6.54
CA GLY A 96 9.05 12.45 7.54
C GLY A 96 8.20 13.72 7.68
N ARG A 97 7.18 13.93 6.82
CA ARG A 97 6.28 15.10 6.94
C ARG A 97 5.66 15.13 8.32
N GLU A 98 5.76 16.27 8.99
CA GLU A 98 5.16 16.50 10.31
C GLU A 98 3.64 16.58 10.20
N LEU A 99 2.94 15.91 11.10
CA LEU A 99 1.49 15.81 11.14
C LEU A 99 1.04 15.81 12.61
N PRO A 100 -0.25 16.03 12.93
CA PRO A 100 -0.73 15.98 14.31
C PRO A 100 -0.45 14.66 15.05
N HIS A 101 -0.32 13.55 14.33
CA HIS A 101 0.11 12.25 14.84
C HIS A 101 0.73 11.39 13.74
N LYS A 102 1.27 10.21 14.11
CA LYS A 102 1.85 9.26 13.12
C LYS A 102 0.85 8.90 12.04
N PHE A 103 1.30 8.92 10.79
CA PHE A 103 0.54 8.54 9.62
C PHE A 103 1.25 7.44 8.85
N LYS A 104 0.53 6.43 8.42
CA LYS A 104 1.09 5.20 7.83
C LYS A 104 0.50 4.92 6.46
N PHE A 105 1.36 4.58 5.52
CA PHE A 105 0.99 4.00 4.24
C PHE A 105 1.34 2.50 4.22
N GLY A 106 0.50 1.73 3.53
CA GLY A 106 0.78 0.34 3.20
C GLY A 106 0.41 0.06 1.74
N VAL A 107 1.32 -0.59 0.99
CA VAL A 107 1.13 -0.87 -0.43
C VAL A 107 1.20 -2.37 -0.68
N THR A 108 0.18 -2.95 -1.30
CA THR A 108 0.17 -4.35 -1.73
C THR A 108 -0.15 -4.47 -3.21
N GLY A 109 0.50 -5.41 -3.89
CA GLY A 109 0.40 -5.56 -5.34
C GLY A 109 -0.91 -6.18 -5.83
N CYS A 110 -1.75 -6.74 -4.95
CA CYS A 110 -3.00 -7.41 -5.31
C CYS A 110 -3.96 -7.56 -4.14
N GLN A 111 -5.13 -8.16 -4.39
CA GLN A 111 -6.17 -8.37 -3.38
C GLN A 111 -5.85 -9.46 -2.32
N ASN A 112 -4.74 -10.20 -2.44
CA ASN A 112 -4.28 -11.08 -1.35
C ASN A 112 -3.86 -10.30 -0.10
N ASN A 113 -3.56 -8.99 -0.23
CA ASN A 113 -3.34 -8.05 0.87
C ASN A 113 -2.30 -8.51 1.92
N CYS A 114 -1.20 -9.13 1.48
CA CYS A 114 -0.20 -9.79 2.34
C CYS A 114 0.43 -8.86 3.40
N LEU A 115 0.52 -7.55 3.15
CA LEU A 115 0.99 -6.55 4.11
C LEU A 115 -0.13 -5.78 4.80
N LYS A 116 -1.37 -6.27 4.69
CA LYS A 116 -2.51 -5.66 5.38
C LYS A 116 -2.60 -4.16 5.12
N ALA A 117 -2.56 -3.76 3.83
CA ALA A 117 -2.60 -2.35 3.42
C ALA A 117 -3.79 -1.61 4.06
N GLU A 118 -4.96 -2.26 4.13
CA GLU A 118 -6.19 -1.71 4.69
C GLU A 118 -6.14 -1.41 6.20
N GLU A 119 -5.10 -1.84 6.92
CA GLU A 119 -4.87 -1.53 8.33
C GLU A 119 -3.98 -0.29 8.53
N ASN A 120 -3.61 0.40 7.45
CA ASN A 120 -2.87 1.65 7.47
C ASN A 120 -3.81 2.85 7.30
N ASP A 121 -3.35 4.04 7.68
CA ASP A 121 -4.13 5.28 7.54
C ASP A 121 -4.52 5.50 6.07
N VAL A 122 -3.60 5.20 5.13
CA VAL A 122 -3.88 5.01 3.71
C VAL A 122 -3.34 3.65 3.26
N GLY A 123 -4.23 2.82 2.75
CA GLY A 123 -3.90 1.52 2.17
C GLY A 123 -4.09 1.51 0.66
N ILE A 124 -3.07 1.08 -0.08
CA ILE A 124 -3.11 1.00 -1.55
C ILE A 124 -2.95 -0.46 -1.95
N LYS A 125 -3.93 -0.99 -2.66
CA LYS A 125 -3.88 -2.35 -3.23
C LYS A 125 -3.89 -2.29 -4.73
N GLY A 126 -3.10 -3.14 -5.37
CA GLY A 126 -3.20 -3.36 -6.80
C GLY A 126 -4.49 -4.10 -7.15
N GLY A 127 -5.13 -3.68 -8.20
CA GLY A 127 -6.27 -4.33 -8.80
C GLY A 127 -6.23 -4.22 -10.32
N MET A 128 -7.23 -4.79 -10.98
CA MET A 128 -7.38 -4.71 -12.43
C MET A 128 -8.85 -4.67 -12.79
N THR A 129 -9.26 -3.68 -13.56
CA THR A 129 -10.57 -3.69 -14.19
C THR A 129 -10.53 -4.70 -15.35
N VAL A 130 -11.40 -5.68 -15.34
CA VAL A 130 -11.31 -6.82 -16.27
C VAL A 130 -12.49 -6.87 -17.22
N GLU A 131 -12.22 -7.31 -18.46
CA GLU A 131 -13.23 -7.53 -19.51
C GLU A 131 -12.95 -8.84 -20.23
N CYS A 132 -14.02 -9.53 -20.66
CA CYS A 132 -13.91 -10.75 -21.42
C CYS A 132 -14.25 -10.52 -22.89
N ASN A 133 -13.29 -10.80 -23.78
CA ASN A 133 -13.54 -10.91 -25.20
C ASN A 133 -14.12 -12.31 -25.49
N HIS A 134 -15.41 -12.35 -25.81
CA HIS A 134 -16.12 -13.61 -26.05
C HIS A 134 -15.68 -14.31 -27.35
N ASP A 135 -15.11 -13.60 -28.32
CA ASP A 135 -14.65 -14.20 -29.58
C ASP A 135 -13.42 -15.10 -29.35
N ASN A 136 -12.61 -14.79 -28.35
CA ASN A 136 -11.45 -15.60 -27.96
C ASN A 136 -11.78 -16.64 -26.87
N CYS A 137 -13.02 -16.65 -26.37
CA CYS A 137 -13.42 -17.51 -25.27
C CYS A 137 -13.80 -18.91 -25.75
N ILE A 138 -13.05 -19.92 -25.30
CA ILE A 138 -13.34 -21.34 -25.59
C ILE A 138 -14.32 -21.97 -24.58
N GLN A 139 -14.96 -21.20 -23.74
CA GLN A 139 -15.99 -21.62 -22.79
C GLN A 139 -15.54 -22.71 -21.79
N CYS A 140 -14.25 -22.80 -21.50
CA CYS A 140 -13.66 -23.82 -20.61
C CYS A 140 -14.03 -23.68 -19.13
N GLY A 141 -14.59 -22.57 -18.69
CA GLY A 141 -15.02 -22.32 -17.31
C GLY A 141 -13.90 -22.14 -16.28
N VAL A 142 -12.62 -22.14 -16.68
CA VAL A 142 -11.48 -21.99 -15.75
C VAL A 142 -11.54 -20.68 -14.96
N CYS A 143 -11.91 -19.57 -15.59
CA CYS A 143 -12.05 -18.27 -14.94
C CYS A 143 -13.17 -18.27 -13.88
N VAL A 144 -14.29 -18.96 -14.13
CA VAL A 144 -15.38 -19.11 -13.16
C VAL A 144 -14.91 -19.85 -11.93
N LYS A 145 -14.19 -20.98 -12.10
CA LYS A 145 -13.61 -21.76 -10.99
C LYS A 145 -12.53 -20.97 -10.23
N ALA A 146 -11.76 -20.13 -10.92
CA ALA A 146 -10.70 -19.32 -10.32
C ALA A 146 -11.26 -18.11 -9.52
N CYS A 147 -12.52 -17.71 -9.75
CA CYS A 147 -13.13 -16.58 -9.09
C CYS A 147 -13.55 -16.93 -7.65
N ARG A 148 -12.78 -16.43 -6.66
CA ARG A 148 -13.05 -16.66 -5.24
C ARG A 148 -14.27 -15.91 -4.71
N GLU A 149 -14.64 -14.82 -5.38
CA GLU A 149 -15.77 -13.97 -5.00
C GLU A 149 -17.11 -14.48 -5.59
N GLY A 150 -17.06 -15.53 -6.45
CA GLY A 150 -18.26 -15.99 -7.16
C GLY A 150 -18.86 -14.93 -8.09
N ALA A 151 -18.03 -13.98 -8.54
CA ALA A 151 -18.45 -12.88 -9.40
C ALA A 151 -18.60 -13.26 -10.87
N LEU A 152 -18.22 -14.48 -11.26
CA LEU A 152 -18.28 -14.95 -12.65
C LEU A 152 -19.21 -16.14 -12.77
N ARG A 153 -20.03 -16.13 -13.81
CA ARG A 153 -20.88 -17.25 -14.19
C ARG A 153 -20.92 -17.37 -15.71
N MET A 154 -21.30 -18.54 -16.20
CA MET A 154 -21.52 -18.77 -17.63
C MET A 154 -23.02 -18.81 -17.89
N GLU A 155 -23.51 -18.00 -18.81
CA GLU A 155 -24.89 -17.94 -19.26
C GLU A 155 -24.90 -17.97 -20.80
N ASP A 156 -25.62 -18.87 -21.39
CA ASP A 156 -25.76 -19.04 -22.86
C ASP A 156 -24.41 -19.05 -23.59
N GLY A 157 -23.40 -19.73 -23.02
CA GLY A 157 -22.06 -19.82 -23.59
C GLY A 157 -21.20 -18.56 -23.42
N LYS A 158 -21.67 -17.55 -22.71
CA LYS A 158 -20.93 -16.31 -22.44
C LYS A 158 -20.62 -16.16 -20.97
N ILE A 159 -19.47 -15.54 -20.68
CA ILE A 159 -19.11 -15.17 -19.30
C ILE A 159 -19.81 -13.88 -18.91
N VAL A 160 -20.55 -13.93 -17.82
CA VAL A 160 -21.20 -12.76 -17.22
C VAL A 160 -20.45 -12.40 -15.93
N ILE A 161 -20.20 -11.11 -15.74
CA ILE A 161 -19.49 -10.54 -14.60
C ILE A 161 -20.49 -9.81 -13.70
N ASP A 162 -20.61 -10.27 -12.46
CA ASP A 162 -21.27 -9.53 -11.39
C ASP A 162 -20.29 -8.48 -10.86
N ARG A 163 -20.49 -7.22 -11.26
CA ARG A 163 -19.57 -6.12 -10.92
C ARG A 163 -19.63 -5.74 -9.43
N GLU A 164 -20.72 -6.02 -8.73
CA GLU A 164 -20.85 -5.74 -7.30
C GLU A 164 -20.01 -6.71 -6.46
N LYS A 165 -19.93 -7.98 -6.91
CA LYS A 165 -19.09 -8.99 -6.26
C LYS A 165 -17.63 -8.93 -6.68
N CYS A 166 -17.34 -8.36 -7.83
CA CYS A 166 -15.99 -8.36 -8.37
C CYS A 166 -15.06 -7.43 -7.57
N ASN A 167 -14.06 -8.00 -6.91
CA ASN A 167 -13.03 -7.25 -6.15
C ASN A 167 -11.81 -6.83 -6.99
N ASN A 168 -11.86 -6.94 -8.31
CA ASN A 168 -10.79 -6.56 -9.24
C ASN A 168 -9.45 -7.30 -9.02
N CYS A 169 -9.47 -8.57 -8.60
CA CYS A 169 -8.25 -9.33 -8.27
C CYS A 169 -7.47 -9.88 -9.47
N ALA A 170 -8.00 -9.74 -10.70
CA ALA A 170 -7.40 -10.21 -11.96
C ALA A 170 -7.16 -11.74 -12.06
N ARG A 171 -7.76 -12.58 -11.20
CA ARG A 171 -7.57 -14.04 -11.28
C ARG A 171 -8.10 -14.61 -12.58
N CYS A 172 -9.22 -14.10 -13.10
CA CYS A 172 -9.79 -14.49 -14.38
C CYS A 172 -8.82 -14.26 -15.54
N VAL A 173 -8.14 -13.12 -15.56
CA VAL A 173 -7.12 -12.80 -16.57
C VAL A 173 -5.94 -13.79 -16.46
N LYS A 174 -5.41 -13.96 -15.25
CA LYS A 174 -4.20 -14.78 -15.00
C LYS A 174 -4.43 -16.29 -15.17
N SER A 175 -5.67 -16.75 -15.12
CA SER A 175 -6.03 -18.16 -15.29
C SER A 175 -6.54 -18.52 -16.69
N CYS A 176 -6.75 -17.53 -17.56
CA CYS A 176 -7.29 -17.77 -18.89
C CYS A 176 -6.22 -18.41 -19.79
N PRO A 177 -6.52 -19.56 -20.45
CA PRO A 177 -5.54 -20.19 -21.33
C PRO A 177 -5.51 -19.63 -22.77
N THR A 178 -6.47 -18.72 -23.10
CA THR A 178 -6.66 -18.28 -24.50
C THR A 178 -6.60 -16.74 -24.67
N ASP A 179 -6.13 -16.01 -23.67
CA ASP A 179 -6.12 -14.54 -23.68
C ASP A 179 -7.48 -13.90 -24.00
N ALA A 180 -8.58 -14.61 -23.66
CA ALA A 180 -9.93 -14.05 -23.78
C ALA A 180 -10.22 -12.95 -22.75
N TRP A 181 -9.39 -12.83 -21.73
CA TRP A 181 -9.51 -11.80 -20.72
C TRP A 181 -8.45 -10.72 -20.91
N GLY A 182 -8.90 -9.48 -21.01
CA GLY A 182 -8.09 -8.28 -20.89
C GLY A 182 -8.38 -7.51 -19.61
N GLY A 183 -7.57 -6.49 -19.36
CA GLY A 183 -7.85 -5.58 -18.25
C GLY A 183 -6.78 -4.53 -18.07
N GLU A 184 -7.16 -3.48 -17.33
CA GLU A 184 -6.28 -2.37 -16.99
C GLU A 184 -5.94 -2.41 -15.51
N PRO A 185 -4.64 -2.46 -15.15
CA PRO A 185 -4.21 -2.38 -13.76
C PRO A 185 -4.54 -1.02 -13.16
N GLY A 186 -4.68 -0.97 -11.84
CA GLY A 186 -4.96 0.27 -11.13
C GLY A 186 -4.81 0.11 -9.63
N TYR A 187 -5.08 1.21 -8.93
CA TYR A 187 -4.91 1.36 -7.49
C TYR A 187 -6.27 1.37 -6.80
N ILE A 188 -6.48 0.48 -5.87
CA ILE A 188 -7.64 0.45 -4.97
C ILE A 188 -7.18 1.06 -3.65
N VAL A 189 -7.70 2.23 -3.33
CA VAL A 189 -7.26 3.01 -2.17
C VAL A 189 -8.29 2.93 -1.06
N SER A 190 -7.83 2.62 0.14
CA SER A 190 -8.63 2.60 1.37
C SER A 190 -8.09 3.60 2.38
N PHE A 191 -8.98 4.23 3.14
CA PHE A 191 -8.67 5.29 4.09
C PHE A 191 -9.17 4.96 5.49
N GLY A 192 -8.44 5.41 6.51
CA GLY A 192 -8.85 5.30 7.89
C GLY A 192 -8.65 3.91 8.50
N GLY A 193 -7.72 3.11 8.00
CA GLY A 193 -7.27 1.90 8.67
C GLY A 193 -6.50 2.22 9.95
N LEU A 194 -6.54 1.29 10.90
CA LEU A 194 -5.81 1.39 12.16
C LEU A 194 -5.44 -0.02 12.63
N PHE A 195 -4.19 -0.19 13.02
CA PHE A 195 -3.72 -1.40 13.68
C PHE A 195 -2.92 -1.07 14.95
N GLY A 196 -3.32 -1.69 16.05
CA GLY A 196 -2.73 -1.55 17.37
C GLY A 196 -3.60 -2.27 18.42
N ASN A 197 -3.86 -1.62 19.55
CA ASN A 197 -4.81 -2.11 20.56
C ASN A 197 -6.27 -2.18 20.06
N LYS A 198 -6.57 -1.45 18.99
CA LYS A 198 -7.81 -1.56 18.20
C LYS A 198 -7.45 -1.80 16.75
N ILE A 199 -8.29 -2.56 16.04
CA ILE A 199 -8.12 -2.88 14.63
C ILE A 199 -9.33 -2.35 13.88
N TYR A 200 -9.06 -1.51 12.86
CA TYR A 200 -10.07 -1.00 11.94
C TYR A 200 -9.58 -1.20 10.51
N LYS A 201 -10.47 -1.69 9.67
CA LYS A 201 -10.22 -1.77 8.24
C LYS A 201 -10.54 -0.42 7.59
N GLY A 202 -9.66 0.07 6.74
CA GLY A 202 -9.89 1.24 5.91
C GLY A 202 -11.00 1.00 4.90
N GLU A 203 -11.68 2.06 4.53
CA GLU A 203 -12.81 2.04 3.59
C GLU A 203 -12.37 2.57 2.22
N GLN A 204 -12.75 1.89 1.15
CA GLN A 204 -12.62 2.41 -0.21
C GLN A 204 -13.72 3.46 -0.44
N ILE A 205 -13.33 4.66 -0.91
CA ILE A 205 -14.26 5.78 -1.11
C ILE A 205 -14.46 6.05 -2.61
N VAL A 206 -13.40 5.89 -3.40
CA VAL A 206 -13.41 6.16 -4.84
C VAL A 206 -13.23 4.87 -5.64
N PRO A 207 -13.66 4.84 -6.92
CA PRO A 207 -13.40 3.71 -7.80
C PRO A 207 -11.90 3.41 -7.95
N ILE A 208 -11.57 2.30 -8.64
CA ILE A 208 -10.18 1.99 -8.96
C ILE A 208 -9.54 3.13 -9.75
N ILE A 209 -8.39 3.60 -9.29
CA ILE A 209 -7.62 4.70 -9.87
C ILE A 209 -6.63 4.12 -10.86
N ARG A 210 -6.55 4.67 -12.07
CA ARG A 210 -5.70 4.12 -13.15
C ARG A 210 -4.37 4.83 -13.33
N ASP A 211 -4.26 6.07 -12.87
CA ASP A 211 -3.07 6.89 -13.02
C ASP A 211 -2.52 7.38 -11.68
N LYS A 212 -1.22 7.66 -11.66
CA LYS A 212 -0.52 8.09 -10.44
C LYS A 212 -0.88 9.52 -10.03
N GLU A 213 -1.21 10.38 -10.99
CA GLU A 213 -1.57 11.76 -10.69
C GLU A 213 -2.83 11.82 -9.83
N THR A 214 -3.87 11.11 -10.25
CA THR A 214 -5.11 10.97 -9.47
C THR A 214 -4.85 10.26 -8.14
N LEU A 215 -3.98 9.23 -8.10
CA LEU A 215 -3.59 8.59 -6.86
C LEU A 215 -2.96 9.58 -5.87
N PHE A 216 -2.05 10.42 -6.35
CA PHE A 216 -1.42 11.43 -5.49
C PHE A 216 -2.40 12.52 -5.06
N ARG A 217 -3.30 12.99 -5.92
CA ARG A 217 -4.35 13.96 -5.53
C ARG A 217 -5.21 13.44 -4.38
N VAL A 218 -5.69 12.20 -4.46
CA VAL A 218 -6.54 11.64 -3.38
C VAL A 218 -5.75 11.37 -2.10
N THR A 219 -4.47 11.03 -2.19
CA THR A 219 -3.61 10.87 -1.01
C THR A 219 -3.24 12.21 -0.39
N ASP A 220 -2.99 13.25 -1.19
CA ASP A 220 -2.79 14.62 -0.72
C ASP A 220 -4.03 15.15 0.00
N ALA A 221 -5.22 14.91 -0.54
CA ALA A 221 -6.47 15.27 0.12
C ALA A 221 -6.62 14.60 1.50
N ALA A 222 -6.25 13.31 1.61
CA ALA A 222 -6.31 12.60 2.89
C ALA A 222 -5.33 13.17 3.92
N ILE A 223 -4.11 13.52 3.51
CA ILE A 223 -3.11 14.13 4.40
C ILE A 223 -3.55 15.54 4.80
N SER A 224 -4.00 16.34 3.85
CA SER A 224 -4.47 17.71 4.10
C SER A 224 -5.68 17.74 5.04
N PHE A 225 -6.63 16.82 4.85
CA PHE A 225 -7.76 16.67 5.76
C PHE A 225 -7.29 16.33 7.18
N PHE A 226 -6.35 15.40 7.33
CA PHE A 226 -5.80 15.02 8.63
C PHE A 226 -5.07 16.19 9.29
N GLU A 227 -4.25 16.91 8.54
CA GLU A 227 -3.49 18.06 9.00
C GLU A 227 -4.40 19.20 9.51
N LYS A 228 -5.50 19.46 8.77
CA LYS A 228 -6.47 20.50 9.07
C LYS A 228 -7.37 20.19 10.27
N HIS A 229 -7.77 18.92 10.42
CA HIS A 229 -8.84 18.54 11.34
C HIS A 229 -8.41 17.76 12.58
N ALA A 230 -7.21 17.14 12.58
CA ALA A 230 -6.81 16.31 13.71
C ALA A 230 -6.35 17.13 14.91
N ASN A 231 -6.71 16.65 16.10
CA ASN A 231 -6.12 17.12 17.33
C ASN A 231 -4.72 16.55 17.53
N ALA A 232 -3.87 17.22 18.30
CA ALA A 232 -2.54 16.70 18.65
C ALA A 232 -2.66 15.31 19.31
N GLY A 233 -1.93 14.33 18.80
CA GLY A 233 -1.96 12.95 19.29
C GLY A 233 -3.14 12.11 18.80
N GLU A 234 -4.05 12.65 17.98
CA GLU A 234 -5.21 11.94 17.45
C GLU A 234 -4.83 11.13 16.19
N ARG A 235 -5.28 9.87 16.09
CA ARG A 235 -5.09 9.04 14.91
C ARG A 235 -6.08 9.40 13.80
N PHE A 236 -5.67 9.28 12.54
CA PHE A 236 -6.51 9.61 11.38
C PHE A 236 -7.90 8.99 11.42
N ARG A 237 -8.02 7.70 11.77
CA ARG A 237 -9.32 7.04 11.97
C ARG A 237 -10.22 7.75 12.95
N LEU A 238 -9.68 8.19 14.08
CA LEU A 238 -10.46 8.88 15.11
C LEU A 238 -10.85 10.27 14.67
N THR A 239 -9.99 10.96 13.92
CA THR A 239 -10.33 12.25 13.27
C THR A 239 -11.52 12.09 12.34
N LEU A 240 -11.52 11.04 11.48
CA LEU A 240 -12.63 10.75 10.57
C LEU A 240 -13.96 10.46 11.32
N GLU A 241 -13.88 9.76 12.45
CA GLU A 241 -15.06 9.46 13.28
C GLU A 241 -15.59 10.73 13.98
N ARG A 242 -14.72 11.61 14.44
CA ARG A 242 -15.10 12.85 15.16
C ARG A 242 -15.63 13.95 14.23
N VAL A 243 -14.96 14.18 13.11
CA VAL A 243 -15.33 15.24 12.14
C VAL A 243 -16.55 14.81 11.31
N GLY A 244 -16.61 13.52 11.00
CA GLY A 244 -17.64 12.93 10.15
C GLY A 244 -17.06 12.49 8.81
N LYS A 245 -17.32 11.22 8.47
CA LYS A 245 -16.79 10.60 7.25
C LYS A 245 -17.29 11.24 5.95
N GLU A 246 -18.48 11.82 5.98
CA GLU A 246 -19.09 12.39 4.78
C GLU A 246 -18.36 13.64 4.27
N GLU A 247 -17.81 14.47 5.17
CA GLU A 247 -16.98 15.60 4.77
C GLU A 247 -15.70 15.12 4.08
N PHE A 248 -15.02 14.15 4.69
CA PHE A 248 -13.83 13.52 4.10
C PHE A 248 -14.12 12.88 2.74
N LYS A 249 -15.22 12.15 2.61
CA LYS A 249 -15.63 11.53 1.33
C LYS A 249 -15.79 12.57 0.23
N LYS A 250 -16.39 13.71 0.52
CA LYS A 250 -16.55 14.81 -0.45
C LYS A 250 -15.21 15.36 -0.92
N GLU A 251 -14.25 15.58 0.01
CA GLU A 251 -12.92 16.08 -0.34
C GLU A 251 -12.15 15.08 -1.21
N VAL A 252 -12.17 13.78 -0.83
CA VAL A 252 -11.52 12.73 -1.61
C VAL A 252 -12.17 12.53 -2.97
N GLN A 253 -13.49 12.61 -3.06
CA GLN A 253 -14.21 12.52 -4.33
C GLN A 253 -13.89 13.70 -5.25
N ALA A 254 -13.85 14.91 -4.73
CA ALA A 254 -13.44 16.11 -5.50
C ALA A 254 -11.98 15.95 -6.03
N ALA A 255 -11.07 15.50 -5.17
CA ALA A 255 -9.69 15.23 -5.59
C ALA A 255 -9.59 14.14 -6.66
N TYR A 256 -10.42 13.08 -6.59
CA TYR A 256 -10.51 12.05 -7.62
C TYR A 256 -10.97 12.60 -8.96
N GLU A 257 -11.95 13.51 -8.96
CA GLU A 257 -12.50 14.15 -10.16
C GLU A 257 -11.63 15.31 -10.68
N GLY A 258 -10.56 15.67 -9.98
CA GLY A 258 -9.65 16.75 -10.38
C GLY A 258 -10.18 18.17 -10.09
N ARG A 259 -11.04 18.27 -9.08
CA ARG A 259 -11.65 19.54 -8.63
C ARG A 259 -11.04 20.04 -7.34
#